data_7ca9b60995438eaced5ef8688c7d2177
#
_entry.id   7ca9b60995438eaced5ef8688c7d2177
#
_cell.length_a   1.000
_cell.length_b   1.000
_cell.length_c   1.000
_cell.angle_alpha   90.00
_cell.angle_beta   90.00
_cell.angle_gamma   90.00
#
_symmetry.space_group_name_H-M   'P 1'
#
loop_
_entity.id
_entity.type
_entity.pdbx_description
1 polymer ?
#
loop_
_entity_poly.entity_id
_entity_poly.type
_entity_poly.pdbx_seq_one_letter_code
_entity_poly.pdbx_strand_id
1 'polypeptide(L)'
;HHATTWLVSRAVLDMGVAGRRGLDMGSGTGVLSIVAAKCGAEHVDAVDIDDWADANCRENIAANGVADRITPMLGDVRRIAGRHYGFILANINRNILLADMPAYAAALDAGGDLVMSGFLEPDVPAITACAEKLGLRPVATAVKEGWVTVHVRKE
;
A
#
# COMPACT_ATOMS: atom_id res chain seq x y z
N HIS A 1 4.72 -12.29 2.82
CA HIS A 1 4.09 -13.38 3.57
C HIS A 1 2.67 -13.63 3.07
N HIS A 2 2.25 -14.87 2.98
CA HIS A 2 0.92 -15.22 2.45
C HIS A 2 -0.22 -14.58 3.23
N ALA A 3 -0.11 -14.53 4.55
CA ALA A 3 -1.14 -13.93 5.40
C ALA A 3 -1.30 -12.43 5.12
N THR A 4 -0.19 -11.68 4.97
CA THR A 4 -0.25 -10.25 4.68
C THR A 4 -0.81 -9.99 3.28
N THR A 5 -0.41 -10.77 2.29
CA THR A 5 -0.94 -10.68 0.93
C THR A 5 -2.45 -10.91 0.92
N TRP A 6 -2.93 -11.92 1.63
CA TRP A 6 -4.35 -12.22 1.75
C TRP A 6 -5.11 -11.05 2.40
N LEU A 7 -4.59 -10.55 3.52
CA LEU A 7 -5.21 -9.46 4.26
C LEU A 7 -5.31 -8.17 3.44
N VAL A 8 -4.22 -7.78 2.77
CA VAL A 8 -4.21 -6.56 1.96
C VAL A 8 -5.09 -6.71 0.74
N SER A 9 -5.07 -7.87 0.09
CA SER A 9 -5.96 -8.15 -1.05
C SER A 9 -7.43 -8.05 -0.64
N ARG A 10 -7.78 -8.56 0.54
CA ARG A 10 -9.13 -8.45 1.09
C ARG A 10 -9.51 -6.99 1.33
N ALA A 11 -8.59 -6.18 1.89
CA ALA A 11 -8.83 -4.76 2.10
C ALA A 11 -9.05 -4.03 0.77
N VAL A 12 -8.30 -4.36 -0.28
CA VAL A 12 -8.48 -3.79 -1.62
C VAL A 12 -9.88 -4.07 -2.15
N LEU A 13 -10.36 -5.31 -2.00
CA LEU A 13 -11.72 -5.68 -2.41
C LEU A 13 -12.78 -4.92 -1.62
N ASP A 14 -12.60 -4.80 -0.30
CA ASP A 14 -13.58 -4.19 0.59
C ASP A 14 -13.67 -2.66 0.41
N MET A 15 -12.52 -1.98 0.19
CA MET A 15 -12.55 -0.51 0.03
C MET A 15 -12.92 -0.04 -1.37
N GLY A 16 -12.74 -0.89 -2.38
CA GLY A 16 -12.96 -0.54 -3.77
C GLY A 16 -11.90 0.40 -4.34
N VAL A 17 -11.26 -0.01 -5.43
CA VAL A 17 -10.17 0.76 -6.07
C VAL A 17 -10.49 1.16 -7.51
N ALA A 18 -11.65 0.78 -8.02
CA ALA A 18 -12.03 1.05 -9.41
C ALA A 18 -11.97 2.55 -9.74
N GLY A 19 -11.26 2.89 -10.81
CA GLY A 19 -11.08 4.26 -11.26
C GLY A 19 -10.17 5.13 -10.40
N ARG A 20 -9.51 4.56 -9.40
CA ARG A 20 -8.66 5.31 -8.47
C ARG A 20 -7.18 5.12 -8.82
N ARG A 21 -6.38 6.14 -8.51
CA ARG A 21 -4.92 6.05 -8.61
C ARG A 21 -4.37 5.55 -7.30
N GLY A 22 -3.45 4.60 -7.37
CA GLY A 22 -2.89 3.96 -6.18
C GLY A 22 -1.37 3.96 -6.13
N LEU A 23 -0.88 3.72 -4.92
CA LEU A 23 0.52 3.50 -4.62
C LEU A 23 0.65 2.16 -3.91
N ASP A 24 1.61 1.34 -4.35
CA ASP A 24 2.03 0.12 -3.68
C ASP A 24 3.46 0.34 -3.20
N MET A 25 3.61 0.63 -1.91
CA MET A 25 4.90 0.97 -1.31
C MET A 25 5.53 -0.28 -0.69
N GLY A 26 6.75 -0.61 -1.14
CA GLY A 26 7.36 -1.90 -0.83
C GLY A 26 6.74 -3.01 -1.68
N SER A 27 6.61 -2.74 -2.98
CA SER A 27 5.82 -3.57 -3.91
C SER A 27 6.32 -5.01 -4.08
N GLY A 28 7.59 -5.27 -3.79
CA GLY A 28 8.15 -6.62 -3.92
C GLY A 28 7.97 -7.17 -5.33
N THR A 29 7.31 -8.31 -5.44
CA THR A 29 7.02 -8.96 -6.73
C THR A 29 5.86 -8.30 -7.50
N GLY A 30 5.19 -7.30 -6.91
CA GLY A 30 4.10 -6.57 -7.57
C GLY A 30 2.73 -7.22 -7.44
N VAL A 31 2.57 -8.24 -6.60
CA VAL A 31 1.31 -8.98 -6.50
C VAL A 31 0.14 -8.09 -6.07
N LEU A 32 0.34 -7.18 -5.12
CA LEU A 32 -0.72 -6.28 -4.65
C LEU A 32 -1.08 -5.24 -5.71
N SER A 33 -0.10 -4.73 -6.43
CA SER A 33 -0.34 -3.83 -7.57
C SER A 33 -1.17 -4.52 -8.64
N ILE A 34 -0.86 -5.78 -8.93
CA ILE A 34 -1.60 -6.59 -9.92
C ILE A 34 -3.04 -6.82 -9.46
N VAL A 35 -3.24 -7.14 -8.18
CA VAL A 35 -4.60 -7.29 -7.61
C VAL A 35 -5.38 -5.98 -7.78
N ALA A 36 -4.79 -4.85 -7.41
CA ALA A 36 -5.45 -3.55 -7.53
C ALA A 36 -5.79 -3.21 -8.99
N ALA A 37 -4.86 -3.44 -9.92
CA ALA A 37 -5.10 -3.19 -11.35
C ALA A 37 -6.23 -4.06 -11.89
N LYS A 38 -6.26 -5.34 -11.52
CA LYS A 38 -7.34 -6.26 -11.92
C LYS A 38 -8.67 -5.94 -11.28
N CYS A 39 -8.67 -5.24 -10.14
CA CYS A 39 -9.88 -4.72 -9.51
C CYS A 39 -10.32 -3.36 -10.07
N GLY A 40 -9.66 -2.89 -11.13
CA GLY A 40 -10.09 -1.70 -11.87
C GLY A 40 -9.39 -0.40 -11.48
N ALA A 41 -8.31 -0.44 -10.70
CA ALA A 41 -7.54 0.78 -10.42
C ALA A 41 -7.13 1.46 -11.73
N GLU A 42 -7.22 2.77 -11.77
CA GLU A 42 -6.84 3.53 -12.97
C GLU A 42 -5.36 3.39 -13.26
N HIS A 43 -4.55 3.53 -12.22
CA HIS A 43 -3.11 3.40 -12.30
C HIS A 43 -2.52 3.13 -10.92
N VAL A 44 -1.42 2.36 -10.87
CA VAL A 44 -0.70 2.07 -9.62
C VAL A 44 0.79 2.36 -9.84
N ASP A 45 1.37 3.18 -8.96
CA ASP A 45 2.82 3.32 -8.86
C ASP A 45 3.32 2.25 -7.87
N ALA A 46 4.21 1.39 -8.33
CA ALA A 46 4.76 0.28 -7.53
C ALA A 46 6.22 0.58 -7.18
N VAL A 47 6.46 1.01 -5.95
CA VAL A 47 7.76 1.49 -5.51
C VAL A 47 8.45 0.47 -4.62
N ASP A 48 9.70 0.14 -4.93
CA ASP A 48 10.54 -0.70 -4.09
C ASP A 48 11.98 -0.23 -4.16
N ILE A 49 12.71 -0.37 -3.06
CA ILE A 49 14.12 0.01 -2.97
C ILE A 49 15.06 -1.07 -3.50
N ASP A 50 14.57 -2.29 -3.65
CA ASP A 50 15.34 -3.46 -4.05
C ASP A 50 15.31 -3.65 -5.58
N ASP A 51 16.47 -3.61 -6.20
CA ASP A 51 16.64 -3.82 -7.65
C ASP A 51 16.05 -5.14 -8.12
N TRP A 52 16.22 -6.20 -7.34
CA TRP A 52 15.75 -7.53 -7.70
C TRP A 52 14.22 -7.60 -7.64
N ALA A 53 13.65 -6.97 -6.62
CA ALA A 53 12.19 -6.86 -6.48
C ALA A 53 11.60 -6.06 -7.65
N ASP A 54 12.23 -4.95 -8.03
CA ASP A 54 11.79 -4.13 -9.17
C ASP A 54 11.79 -4.95 -10.47
N ALA A 55 12.86 -5.72 -10.73
CA ALA A 55 12.95 -6.57 -11.92
C ALA A 55 11.85 -7.64 -11.94
N ASN A 56 11.60 -8.29 -10.80
CA ASN A 56 10.53 -9.28 -10.67
C ASN A 56 9.14 -8.66 -10.85
N CYS A 57 8.92 -7.48 -10.30
CA CYS A 57 7.68 -6.74 -10.46
C CYS A 57 7.39 -6.49 -11.95
N ARG A 58 8.39 -6.01 -12.70
CA ARG A 58 8.27 -5.74 -14.14
C ARG A 58 7.90 -6.99 -14.93
N GLU A 59 8.54 -8.12 -14.62
CA GLU A 59 8.23 -9.41 -15.22
C GLU A 59 6.80 -9.86 -14.95
N ASN A 60 6.39 -9.76 -13.67
CA ASN A 60 5.07 -10.21 -13.25
C ASN A 60 3.93 -9.36 -13.81
N ILE A 61 4.09 -8.04 -13.88
CA ILE A 61 3.06 -7.18 -14.46
C ILE A 61 2.89 -7.42 -15.96
N ALA A 62 3.99 -7.68 -16.67
CA ALA A 62 3.95 -8.04 -18.08
C ALA A 62 3.23 -9.37 -18.28
N ALA A 63 3.59 -10.39 -17.47
CA ALA A 63 2.99 -11.72 -17.54
C ALA A 63 1.47 -11.70 -17.25
N ASN A 64 1.01 -10.76 -16.44
CA ASN A 64 -0.41 -10.62 -16.08
C ASN A 64 -1.19 -9.63 -16.97
N GLY A 65 -0.55 -9.05 -17.99
CA GLY A 65 -1.21 -8.17 -18.93
C GLY A 65 -1.64 -6.82 -18.38
N VAL A 66 -0.99 -6.33 -17.32
CA VAL A 66 -1.34 -5.07 -16.66
C VAL A 66 -0.23 -4.02 -16.72
N ALA A 67 0.73 -4.19 -17.63
CA ALA A 67 1.88 -3.29 -17.76
C ALA A 67 1.49 -1.84 -18.09
N ASP A 68 0.34 -1.63 -18.72
CA ASP A 68 -0.19 -0.31 -19.03
C ASP A 68 -0.82 0.41 -17.83
N ARG A 69 -1.08 -0.31 -16.74
CA ARG A 69 -1.74 0.23 -15.53
C ARG A 69 -0.81 0.34 -14.32
N ILE A 70 0.39 -0.19 -14.39
CA ILE A 70 1.33 -0.21 -13.27
C ILE A 70 2.66 0.36 -13.72
N THR A 71 3.19 1.33 -12.95
CA THR A 71 4.53 1.88 -13.16
C THR A 71 5.44 1.43 -12.04
N PRO A 72 6.34 0.46 -12.27
CA PRO A 72 7.37 0.11 -11.31
C PRO A 72 8.38 1.26 -11.17
N MET A 73 8.75 1.57 -9.94
CA MET A 73 9.71 2.64 -9.64
C MET A 73 10.70 2.14 -8.60
N LEU A 74 11.99 2.22 -8.92
CA LEU A 74 13.05 1.90 -7.97
C LEU A 74 13.30 3.12 -7.08
N GLY A 75 13.25 2.94 -5.78
CA GLY A 75 13.52 4.01 -4.82
C GLY A 75 12.76 3.85 -3.51
N ASP A 76 12.79 4.91 -2.71
CA ASP A 76 12.10 4.97 -1.41
C ASP A 76 10.95 6.00 -1.44
N VAL A 77 10.48 6.39 -0.24
CA VAL A 77 9.35 7.31 -0.10
C VAL A 77 9.58 8.68 -0.77
N ARG A 78 10.82 9.07 -1.04
CA ARG A 78 11.11 10.34 -1.72
C ARG A 78 10.57 10.34 -3.16
N ARG A 79 10.36 9.16 -3.74
CA ARG A 79 9.82 9.03 -5.10
C ARG A 79 8.39 9.53 -5.22
N ILE A 80 7.67 9.61 -4.12
CA ILE A 80 6.24 10.01 -4.14
C ILE A 80 6.02 11.50 -3.81
N ALA A 81 7.08 12.26 -3.57
CA ALA A 81 6.95 13.68 -3.25
C ALA A 81 6.19 14.43 -4.36
N GLY A 82 5.15 15.17 -4.00
CA GLY A 82 4.33 15.91 -4.95
C GLY A 82 3.32 15.07 -5.74
N ARG A 83 3.27 13.77 -5.53
CA ARG A 83 2.29 12.88 -6.16
C ARG A 83 1.04 12.76 -5.28
N HIS A 84 -0.09 12.41 -5.90
CA HIS A 84 -1.38 12.27 -5.23
C HIS A 84 -2.04 10.94 -5.58
N TYR A 85 -2.63 10.30 -4.56
CA TYR A 85 -3.22 8.98 -4.68
C TYR A 85 -4.58 8.91 -4.00
N GLY A 86 -5.49 8.15 -4.57
CA GLY A 86 -6.76 7.80 -3.94
C GLY A 86 -6.60 6.69 -2.91
N PHE A 87 -5.61 5.81 -3.08
CA PHE A 87 -5.30 4.78 -2.10
C PHE A 87 -3.80 4.49 -2.06
N ILE A 88 -3.33 4.05 -0.90
CA ILE A 88 -1.93 3.64 -0.69
C ILE A 88 -1.93 2.30 0.05
N LEU A 89 -1.17 1.35 -0.49
CA LEU A 89 -0.90 0.06 0.14
C LEU A 89 0.56 0.06 0.59
N ALA A 90 0.83 -0.17 1.87
CA ALA A 90 2.18 -0.19 2.40
C ALA A 90 2.39 -1.47 3.21
N ASN A 91 3.01 -2.47 2.58
CA ASN A 91 3.33 -3.75 3.21
C ASN A 91 4.81 -3.75 3.59
N ILE A 92 5.13 -3.09 4.69
CA ILE A 92 6.49 -2.77 5.13
C ILE A 92 6.56 -2.90 6.66
N ASN A 93 7.76 -3.09 7.21
CA ASN A 93 7.93 -3.21 8.65
C ASN A 93 7.51 -1.94 9.42
N ARG A 94 7.19 -2.12 10.71
CA ARG A 94 6.69 -1.05 11.59
C ARG A 94 7.57 0.21 11.58
N ASN A 95 8.89 0.05 11.70
CA ASN A 95 9.78 1.20 11.85
C ASN A 95 9.77 2.10 10.62
N ILE A 96 9.75 1.49 9.43
CA ILE A 96 9.66 2.24 8.17
C ILE A 96 8.28 2.89 8.04
N LEU A 97 7.21 2.17 8.39
CA LEU A 97 5.85 2.73 8.37
C LEU A 97 5.74 3.97 9.25
N LEU A 98 6.27 3.92 10.48
CA LEU A 98 6.24 5.07 11.39
C LEU A 98 7.03 6.26 10.85
N ALA A 99 8.18 6.00 10.22
CA ALA A 99 9.01 7.06 9.64
C ALA A 99 8.36 7.70 8.41
N ASP A 100 7.72 6.89 7.55
CA ASP A 100 7.25 7.33 6.24
C ASP A 100 5.77 7.73 6.21
N MET A 101 5.00 7.41 7.25
CA MET A 101 3.56 7.69 7.29
C MET A 101 3.20 9.16 7.05
N PRO A 102 3.97 10.15 7.53
CA PRO A 102 3.70 11.54 7.18
C PRO A 102 3.69 11.80 5.67
N ALA A 103 4.60 11.16 4.92
CA ALA A 103 4.65 11.28 3.47
C ALA A 103 3.42 10.63 2.81
N TYR A 104 2.96 9.50 3.34
CA TYR A 104 1.75 8.86 2.85
C TYR A 104 0.52 9.72 3.09
N ALA A 105 0.41 10.30 4.28
CA ALA A 105 -0.71 11.19 4.62
C ALA A 105 -0.74 12.41 3.69
N ALA A 106 0.43 12.98 3.38
CA ALA A 106 0.52 14.12 2.46
C ALA A 106 0.16 13.75 1.03
N ALA A 107 0.49 12.52 0.59
CA ALA A 107 0.23 12.05 -0.77
C ALA A 107 -1.20 11.55 -0.98
N LEU A 108 -1.97 11.30 0.08
CA LEU A 108 -3.35 10.88 -0.04
C LEU A 108 -4.26 12.06 -0.40
N ASP A 109 -5.18 11.82 -1.33
CA ASP A 109 -6.29 12.73 -1.58
C ASP A 109 -7.25 12.72 -0.40
N ALA A 110 -8.04 13.78 -0.22
CA ALA A 110 -9.12 13.80 0.75
C ALA A 110 -10.07 12.61 0.48
N GLY A 111 -10.43 11.88 1.52
CA GLY A 111 -11.22 10.66 1.39
C GLY A 111 -10.39 9.44 0.97
N GLY A 112 -9.09 9.59 0.77
CA GLY A 112 -8.22 8.50 0.36
C GLY A 112 -7.94 7.49 1.47
N ASP A 113 -7.61 6.27 1.07
CA ASP A 113 -7.42 5.13 1.96
C ASP A 113 -5.95 4.74 2.05
N LEU A 114 -5.48 4.46 3.28
CA LEU A 114 -4.15 3.90 3.54
C LEU A 114 -4.32 2.55 4.22
N VAL A 115 -3.79 1.50 3.61
CA VAL A 115 -3.77 0.14 4.18
C VAL A 115 -2.33 -0.22 4.48
N MET A 116 -2.04 -0.43 5.76
CA MET A 116 -0.70 -0.76 6.24
C MET A 116 -0.66 -2.21 6.73
N SER A 117 0.39 -2.92 6.39
CA SER A 117 0.64 -4.29 6.80
C SER A 117 2.14 -4.56 6.88
N GLY A 118 2.54 -5.77 7.28
CA GLY A 118 3.94 -6.14 7.44
C GLY A 118 4.40 -6.08 8.89
N PHE A 119 3.46 -6.09 9.83
CA PHE A 119 3.72 -6.07 11.27
C PHE A 119 2.76 -6.99 12.01
N LEU A 120 3.04 -7.20 13.29
CA LEU A 120 2.27 -8.10 14.16
C LEU A 120 1.41 -7.30 15.13
N GLU A 121 0.48 -8.00 15.80
CA GLU A 121 -0.49 -7.36 16.71
C GLU A 121 0.13 -6.41 17.76
N PRO A 122 1.29 -6.72 18.40
CA PRO A 122 1.88 -5.79 19.37
C PRO A 122 2.23 -4.41 18.82
N ASP A 123 2.39 -4.28 17.51
CA ASP A 123 2.75 -3.01 16.86
C ASP A 123 1.55 -2.11 16.55
N VAL A 124 0.33 -2.63 16.63
CA VAL A 124 -0.90 -1.91 16.28
C VAL A 124 -1.06 -0.59 17.03
N PRO A 125 -0.87 -0.53 18.36
CA PRO A 125 -1.02 0.75 19.08
C PRO A 125 -0.12 1.87 18.56
N ALA A 126 1.15 1.55 18.24
CA ALA A 126 2.08 2.55 17.72
C ALA A 126 1.67 3.04 16.32
N ILE A 127 1.24 2.13 15.46
CA ILE A 127 0.78 2.45 14.10
C ILE A 127 -0.48 3.32 14.15
N THR A 128 -1.47 2.95 14.95
CA THR A 128 -2.73 3.69 15.04
C THR A 128 -2.54 5.06 15.69
N ALA A 129 -1.69 5.17 16.70
CA ALA A 129 -1.38 6.46 17.32
C ALA A 129 -0.72 7.42 16.34
N CYS A 130 0.21 6.94 15.53
CA CYS A 130 0.85 7.74 14.48
C CYS A 130 -0.17 8.23 13.45
N ALA A 131 -1.04 7.34 13.00
CA ALA A 131 -2.10 7.67 12.03
C ALA A 131 -3.05 8.75 12.58
N GLU A 132 -3.47 8.64 13.83
CA GLU A 132 -4.35 9.62 14.47
C GLU A 132 -3.72 11.00 14.52
N LYS A 133 -2.43 11.10 14.84
CA LYS A 133 -1.71 12.38 14.86
C LYS A 133 -1.65 13.05 13.48
N LEU A 134 -1.75 12.26 12.43
CA LEU A 134 -1.74 12.75 11.05
C LEU A 134 -3.13 13.04 10.50
N GLY A 135 -4.17 12.93 11.31
CA GLY A 135 -5.54 13.17 10.88
C GLY A 135 -6.15 12.04 10.09
N LEU A 136 -5.58 10.84 10.21
CA LEU A 136 -6.10 9.65 9.54
C LEU A 136 -7.00 8.89 10.52
N ARG A 137 -8.27 8.68 10.14
CA ARG A 137 -9.22 7.99 11.01
C ARG A 137 -9.24 6.49 10.77
N PRO A 138 -9.42 5.67 11.80
CA PRO A 138 -9.53 4.22 11.66
C PRO A 138 -10.76 3.82 10.85
N VAL A 139 -10.59 2.82 9.97
CA VAL A 139 -11.69 2.21 9.22
C VAL A 139 -11.87 0.75 9.64
N ALA A 140 -10.79 -0.03 9.60
CA ALA A 140 -10.84 -1.45 9.95
C ALA A 140 -9.45 -1.96 10.35
N THR A 141 -9.44 -2.98 11.18
CA THR A 141 -8.24 -3.74 11.50
C THR A 141 -8.56 -5.21 11.33
N ALA A 142 -7.70 -5.94 10.65
CA ALA A 142 -7.86 -7.38 10.44
C ALA A 142 -6.59 -8.12 10.81
N VAL A 143 -6.75 -9.35 11.29
CA VAL A 143 -5.65 -10.20 11.76
C VAL A 143 -5.74 -11.56 11.10
N LYS A 144 -4.62 -12.10 10.67
CA LYS A 144 -4.51 -13.46 10.16
C LYS A 144 -3.15 -14.03 10.56
N GLU A 145 -3.17 -15.11 11.31
CA GLU A 145 -1.94 -15.80 11.77
C GLU A 145 -0.97 -14.84 12.48
N GLY A 146 -1.50 -13.92 13.30
CA GLY A 146 -0.71 -12.92 14.01
C GLY A 146 -0.33 -11.68 13.20
N TRP A 147 -0.39 -11.75 11.87
CA TRP A 147 -0.16 -10.61 10.98
C TRP A 147 -1.39 -9.71 10.92
N VAL A 148 -1.16 -8.41 10.76
CA VAL A 148 -2.22 -7.40 10.86
C VAL A 148 -2.25 -6.51 9.63
N THR A 149 -3.47 -6.10 9.23
CA THR A 149 -3.67 -4.91 8.41
C THR A 149 -4.40 -3.86 9.22
N VAL A 150 -3.94 -2.62 9.11
CA VAL A 150 -4.63 -1.44 9.63
C VAL A 150 -5.03 -0.58 8.44
N HIS A 151 -6.32 -0.34 8.30
CA HIS A 151 -6.90 0.51 7.26
C HIS A 151 -7.37 1.82 7.89
N VAL A 152 -6.84 2.93 7.41
CA VAL A 152 -7.20 4.28 7.85
C VAL A 152 -7.60 5.13 6.64
N ARG A 153 -8.30 6.22 6.87
CA ARG A 153 -8.80 7.11 5.83
C ARG A 153 -8.50 8.57 6.14
N LYS A 154 -8.07 9.30 5.14
CA LYS A 154 -7.85 10.74 5.24
C LYS A 154 -9.17 11.48 5.11
N GLU A 155 -9.44 12.36 6.04
CA GLU A 155 -10.64 13.20 6.00
C GLU A 155 -10.53 14.38 5.05
#